data_52c79d92eca1257308168c16fc678def
#
_entry.id   52c79d92eca1257308168c16fc678def
#
_cell.length_a   1.000
_cell.length_b   1.000
_cell.length_c   1.000
_cell.angle_alpha   90.00
_cell.angle_beta   90.00
_cell.angle_gamma   90.00
#
_symmetry.space_group_name_H-M   'P 1'
#
loop_
_entity.id
_entity.type
_entity.pdbx_description
1 polymer ?
#
loop_
_entity_poly.entity_id
_entity_poly.type
_entity_poly.pdbx_seq_one_letter_code
_entity_poly.pdbx_strand_id
1 'polypeptide(L)'
;MFTHFRSDFLKNLLTLVSGTGIAQAISLLSAPIVARYFSPEDFTIFALFNSTAAILSVIATARYELAVPLPAKDEESKSILLLSVLVSLFVSCLSFLLIAIFLQINNGFEAAIWFYLLPVSVMATGCYNAFNYWSTRKKTFQLNALARITMAAATSGISIFIGFWNGETYGLILGLIVGQILGAMLLMWPWISAGRIFFSGITLNTAKKQAQKHVSFLKVNTPHALIDTLQDHGVVYVLTYFFIEAVTGWYTFAFRIIKAPVGLIGSAFYQLFYQKLAEAKNAGKNLQPLVLQMYWRLAIIGVPFFGLFFVFAPQLFEFVFGPRWSEAGKIAQILTPWICLNFILSPVSSITLVCNRQKAAFAITLVDSSVRLFALVIGGIFNNYTLSFIIISASCSFVMIFGLWWYYVIAGNPFNKVHAA
;
A
#
# COMPACT_ATOMS: atom_id res chain seq x y z
N MET A 1 13.18 21.35 -27.92
CA MET A 1 13.04 21.41 -26.43
C MET A 1 11.99 20.44 -25.89
N PHE A 2 10.81 20.30 -26.51
CA PHE A 2 9.74 19.38 -26.09
C PHE A 2 10.05 17.88 -26.24
N THR A 3 10.86 17.46 -27.18
CA THR A 3 11.25 16.06 -27.42
C THR A 3 12.20 15.51 -26.33
N HIS A 4 13.13 16.31 -25.83
CA HIS A 4 14.04 15.94 -24.74
C HIS A 4 13.30 15.79 -23.40
N PHE A 5 12.34 16.68 -23.11
CA PHE A 5 11.54 16.63 -21.89
C PHE A 5 10.66 15.35 -21.82
N ARG A 6 10.19 14.89 -22.99
CA ARG A 6 9.37 13.66 -23.13
C ARG A 6 10.22 12.41 -22.93
N SER A 7 11.48 12.41 -23.39
CA SER A 7 12.44 11.31 -23.23
C SER A 7 12.85 11.12 -21.77
N ASP A 8 13.20 12.19 -21.07
CA ASP A 8 13.65 12.14 -19.67
C ASP A 8 12.51 11.76 -18.72
N PHE A 9 11.31 12.27 -18.97
CA PHE A 9 10.12 11.88 -18.20
C PHE A 9 9.82 10.38 -18.33
N LEU A 10 9.80 9.85 -19.57
CA LEU A 10 9.59 8.44 -19.83
C LEU A 10 10.67 7.55 -19.20
N LYS A 11 11.93 7.95 -19.29
CA LYS A 11 13.05 7.23 -18.67
C LYS A 11 12.92 7.17 -17.16
N ASN A 12 12.59 8.29 -16.52
CA ASN A 12 12.41 8.37 -15.08
C ASN A 12 11.20 7.55 -14.60
N LEU A 13 10.09 7.60 -15.35
CA LEU A 13 8.90 6.81 -15.10
C LEU A 13 9.18 5.31 -15.21
N LEU A 14 9.85 4.89 -16.28
CA LEU A 14 10.25 3.50 -16.48
C LEU A 14 11.19 3.02 -15.37
N THR A 15 12.09 3.86 -14.90
CA THR A 15 12.98 3.52 -13.78
C THR A 15 12.21 3.28 -12.48
N LEU A 16 11.23 4.11 -12.17
CA LEU A 16 10.39 3.93 -10.97
C LEU A 16 9.49 2.69 -11.07
N VAL A 17 8.86 2.50 -12.23
CA VAL A 17 7.97 1.36 -12.48
C VAL A 17 8.78 0.06 -12.46
N SER A 18 9.94 0.01 -13.12
CA SER A 18 10.80 -1.17 -13.12
C SER A 18 11.36 -1.48 -11.73
N GLY A 19 11.79 -0.46 -10.96
CA GLY A 19 12.25 -0.64 -9.58
C GLY A 19 11.15 -1.21 -8.66
N THR A 20 9.93 -0.72 -8.80
CA THR A 20 8.77 -1.27 -8.07
C THR A 20 8.45 -2.70 -8.52
N GLY A 21 8.51 -2.96 -9.83
CA GLY A 21 8.29 -4.28 -10.41
C GLY A 21 9.31 -5.31 -9.93
N ILE A 22 10.60 -4.94 -9.92
CA ILE A 22 11.67 -5.82 -9.41
C ILE A 22 11.48 -6.10 -7.91
N ALA A 23 11.18 -5.07 -7.10
CA ALA A 23 10.93 -5.25 -5.67
C ALA A 23 9.74 -6.19 -5.40
N GLN A 24 8.65 -6.05 -6.16
CA GLN A 24 7.50 -6.97 -6.05
C GLN A 24 7.84 -8.38 -6.55
N ALA A 25 8.61 -8.52 -7.63
CA ALA A 25 9.08 -9.81 -8.11
C ALA A 25 9.93 -10.52 -7.08
N ILE A 26 10.87 -9.83 -6.41
CA ILE A 26 11.67 -10.38 -5.30
C ILE A 26 10.74 -10.89 -4.19
N SER A 27 9.78 -10.08 -3.75
CA SER A 27 8.84 -10.45 -2.69
C SER A 27 7.94 -11.64 -3.07
N LEU A 28 7.53 -11.74 -4.34
CA LEU A 28 6.68 -12.81 -4.82
C LEU A 28 7.47 -14.12 -5.01
N LEU A 29 8.68 -14.05 -5.59
CA LEU A 29 9.54 -15.21 -5.80
C LEU A 29 10.10 -15.76 -4.50
N SER A 30 10.30 -14.94 -3.48
CA SER A 30 10.71 -15.39 -2.15
C SER A 30 9.56 -15.99 -1.32
N ALA A 31 8.29 -15.67 -1.65
CA ALA A 31 7.14 -16.12 -0.89
C ALA A 31 7.03 -17.63 -0.72
N PRO A 32 7.31 -18.50 -1.73
CA PRO A 32 7.30 -19.95 -1.55
C PRO A 32 8.31 -20.43 -0.51
N ILE A 33 9.48 -19.81 -0.47
CA ILE A 33 10.54 -20.17 0.48
C ILE A 33 10.13 -19.73 1.89
N VAL A 34 9.66 -18.49 2.03
CA VAL A 34 9.20 -17.94 3.32
C VAL A 34 8.02 -18.76 3.87
N ALA A 35 7.05 -19.11 3.03
CA ALA A 35 5.87 -19.88 3.43
C ALA A 35 6.20 -21.30 3.94
N ARG A 36 7.34 -21.86 3.58
CA ARG A 36 7.79 -23.19 4.09
C ARG A 36 8.38 -23.12 5.49
N TYR A 37 8.96 -21.99 5.87
CA TYR A 37 9.57 -21.80 7.18
C TYR A 37 8.58 -21.30 8.23
N PHE A 38 7.60 -20.48 7.83
CA PHE A 38 6.67 -19.82 8.75
C PHE A 38 5.26 -20.39 8.64
N SER A 39 4.60 -20.50 9.79
CA SER A 39 3.23 -20.97 9.90
C SER A 39 2.20 -19.87 9.57
N PRO A 40 0.92 -20.20 9.35
CA PRO A 40 -0.15 -19.20 9.22
C PRO A 40 -0.27 -18.32 10.47
N GLU A 41 -0.05 -18.85 11.67
CA GLU A 41 -0.08 -18.13 12.94
C GLU A 41 1.04 -17.08 13.00
N ASP A 42 2.25 -17.41 12.54
CA ASP A 42 3.36 -16.46 12.42
C ASP A 42 3.00 -15.30 11.49
N PHE A 43 2.32 -15.62 10.39
CA PHE A 43 1.83 -14.59 9.46
C PHE A 43 0.73 -13.73 10.08
N THR A 44 -0.06 -14.23 11.03
CA THR A 44 -1.05 -13.44 11.77
C THR A 44 -0.36 -12.42 12.66
N ILE A 45 0.62 -12.83 13.45
CA ILE A 45 1.39 -11.91 14.30
C ILE A 45 2.11 -10.87 13.44
N PHE A 46 2.70 -11.30 12.33
CA PHE A 46 3.32 -10.41 11.36
C PHE A 46 2.30 -9.42 10.74
N ALA A 47 1.10 -9.89 10.40
CA ALA A 47 0.04 -9.05 9.84
C ALA A 47 -0.46 -8.01 10.84
N LEU A 48 -0.63 -8.38 12.11
CA LEU A 48 -0.97 -7.44 13.20
C LEU A 48 0.13 -6.39 13.39
N PHE A 49 1.39 -6.83 13.45
CA PHE A 49 2.53 -5.91 13.55
C PHE A 49 2.57 -4.94 12.37
N ASN A 50 2.52 -5.47 11.14
CA ASN A 50 2.58 -4.67 9.92
C ASN A 50 1.39 -3.70 9.78
N SER A 51 0.19 -4.14 10.18
CA SER A 51 -1.01 -3.29 10.15
C SER A 51 -0.91 -2.15 11.16
N THR A 52 -0.46 -2.44 12.38
CA THR A 52 -0.21 -1.42 13.41
C THR A 52 0.89 -0.44 12.96
N ALA A 53 1.99 -0.96 12.42
CA ALA A 53 3.08 -0.14 11.87
C ALA A 53 2.59 0.76 10.73
N ALA A 54 1.74 0.24 9.82
CA ALA A 54 1.18 1.00 8.71
C ALA A 54 0.29 2.15 9.20
N ILE A 55 -0.60 1.89 10.16
CA ILE A 55 -1.49 2.91 10.76
C ILE A 55 -0.66 4.01 11.44
N LEU A 56 0.32 3.63 12.27
CA LEU A 56 1.20 4.57 12.96
C LEU A 56 2.07 5.36 11.97
N SER A 57 2.52 4.73 10.88
CA SER A 57 3.35 5.37 9.85
C SER A 57 2.63 6.48 9.08
N VAL A 58 1.29 6.43 8.97
CA VAL A 58 0.50 7.54 8.41
C VAL A 58 0.62 8.80 9.27
N ILE A 59 0.64 8.62 10.59
CA ILE A 59 0.76 9.72 11.55
C ILE A 59 2.23 10.15 11.71
N ALA A 60 3.15 9.23 11.48
CA ALA A 60 4.58 9.39 11.78
C ALA A 60 5.20 10.66 11.17
N THR A 61 4.83 11.04 9.96
CA THR A 61 5.31 12.26 9.31
C THR A 61 4.26 13.39 9.29
N ALA A 62 3.05 13.14 9.84
CA ALA A 62 1.88 14.01 9.73
C ALA A 62 1.63 14.45 8.27
N ARG A 63 2.02 13.61 7.30
CA ARG A 63 1.95 13.86 5.85
C ARG A 63 2.75 15.09 5.37
N TYR A 64 3.61 15.66 6.19
CA TYR A 64 4.48 16.77 5.79
C TYR A 64 5.48 16.37 4.71
N GLU A 65 5.84 15.09 4.58
CA GLU A 65 6.70 14.59 3.49
C GLU A 65 6.14 14.92 2.10
N LEU A 66 4.80 14.98 1.96
CA LEU A 66 4.15 15.36 0.70
C LEU A 66 4.43 16.81 0.31
N ALA A 67 4.71 17.67 1.28
CA ALA A 67 5.02 19.08 1.05
C ALA A 67 6.49 19.30 0.68
N VAL A 68 7.39 18.34 0.88
CA VAL A 68 8.83 18.47 0.58
C VAL A 68 9.11 18.91 -0.86
N PRO A 69 8.41 18.43 -1.91
CA PRO A 69 8.67 18.88 -3.28
C PRO A 69 8.12 20.27 -3.64
N LEU A 70 7.22 20.86 -2.81
CA LEU A 70 6.45 22.04 -3.19
C LEU A 70 7.22 23.37 -3.19
N PRO A 71 8.08 23.69 -2.17
CA PRO A 71 8.76 24.98 -2.13
C PRO A 71 9.72 25.17 -3.29
N ALA A 72 9.82 26.41 -3.80
CA ALA A 72 10.82 26.76 -4.83
C ALA A 72 12.26 26.71 -4.27
N LYS A 73 12.45 27.16 -3.01
CA LYS A 73 13.76 27.20 -2.35
C LYS A 73 14.08 25.88 -1.66
N ASP A 74 15.33 25.41 -1.81
CA ASP A 74 15.79 24.18 -1.15
C ASP A 74 15.81 24.28 0.37
N GLU A 75 16.12 25.46 0.93
CA GLU A 75 16.14 25.68 2.39
C GLU A 75 14.77 25.46 3.04
N GLU A 76 13.69 25.94 2.40
CA GLU A 76 12.31 25.69 2.86
C GLU A 76 11.98 24.18 2.80
N SER A 77 12.37 23.54 1.72
CA SER A 77 12.15 22.10 1.53
C SER A 77 12.93 21.25 2.53
N LYS A 78 14.18 21.60 2.80
CA LYS A 78 15.00 20.96 3.85
C LYS A 78 14.38 21.17 5.25
N SER A 79 13.80 22.35 5.51
CA SER A 79 13.10 22.61 6.77
C SER A 79 11.85 21.74 6.94
N ILE A 80 11.12 21.45 5.85
CA ILE A 80 9.98 20.51 5.86
C ILE A 80 10.49 19.06 6.03
N LEU A 81 11.60 18.71 5.40
CA LEU A 81 12.23 17.39 5.60
C LEU A 81 12.60 17.18 7.07
N LEU A 82 13.28 18.18 7.69
CA LEU A 82 13.59 18.12 9.12
C LEU A 82 12.32 17.99 9.98
N LEU A 83 11.28 18.77 9.67
CA LEU A 83 9.98 18.69 10.34
C LEU A 83 9.42 17.27 10.26
N SER A 84 9.41 16.65 9.09
CA SER A 84 8.92 15.29 8.89
C SER A 84 9.68 14.26 9.73
N VAL A 85 11.01 14.39 9.80
CA VAL A 85 11.87 13.53 10.62
C VAL A 85 11.62 13.75 12.11
N LEU A 86 11.49 15.00 12.58
CA LEU A 86 11.21 15.32 13.98
C LEU A 86 9.82 14.82 14.42
N VAL A 87 8.81 14.95 13.57
CA VAL A 87 7.47 14.38 13.85
C VAL A 87 7.56 12.85 13.90
N SER A 88 8.33 12.22 13.01
CA SER A 88 8.53 10.77 13.05
C SER A 88 9.20 10.31 14.34
N LEU A 89 10.20 11.04 14.80
CA LEU A 89 10.86 10.76 16.09
C LEU A 89 9.88 10.90 17.25
N PHE A 90 9.10 11.99 17.28
CA PHE A 90 8.09 12.21 18.31
C PHE A 90 7.04 11.10 18.35
N VAL A 91 6.48 10.73 17.20
CA VAL A 91 5.47 9.65 17.10
C VAL A 91 6.08 8.30 17.48
N SER A 92 7.34 8.04 17.08
CA SER A 92 8.06 6.82 17.47
C SER A 92 8.26 6.75 19.00
N CYS A 93 8.72 7.84 19.65
CA CYS A 93 8.84 7.89 21.10
C CYS A 93 7.50 7.75 21.81
N LEU A 94 6.46 8.42 21.30
CA LEU A 94 5.11 8.32 21.84
C LEU A 94 4.55 6.90 21.73
N SER A 95 4.75 6.24 20.59
CA SER A 95 4.32 4.85 20.38
C SER A 95 5.05 3.89 21.32
N PHE A 96 6.36 4.10 21.57
CA PHE A 96 7.11 3.34 22.56
C PHE A 96 6.51 3.47 23.97
N LEU A 97 6.21 4.70 24.38
CA LEU A 97 5.61 4.96 25.69
C LEU A 97 4.23 4.32 25.84
N LEU A 98 3.38 4.47 24.84
CA LEU A 98 2.02 3.90 24.84
C LEU A 98 2.06 2.37 24.87
N ILE A 99 2.95 1.74 24.08
CA ILE A 99 3.13 0.29 24.08
C ILE A 99 3.65 -0.18 25.44
N ALA A 100 4.66 0.49 26.01
CA ALA A 100 5.20 0.13 27.31
C ALA A 100 4.13 0.18 28.43
N ILE A 101 3.27 1.22 28.42
CA ILE A 101 2.15 1.34 29.35
C ILE A 101 1.12 0.22 29.12
N PHE A 102 0.75 -0.04 27.86
CA PHE A 102 -0.23 -1.07 27.52
C PHE A 102 0.23 -2.46 27.98
N LEU A 103 1.50 -2.80 27.76
CA LEU A 103 2.06 -4.09 28.14
C LEU A 103 2.21 -4.25 29.66
N GLN A 104 2.45 -3.14 30.36
CA GLN A 104 2.54 -3.14 31.82
C GLN A 104 1.16 -3.38 32.46
N ILE A 105 0.08 -2.88 31.84
CA ILE A 105 -1.29 -3.07 32.32
C ILE A 105 -1.81 -4.49 32.04
N ASN A 106 -1.44 -5.07 30.92
CA ASN A 106 -1.90 -6.38 30.47
C ASN A 106 -0.83 -7.46 30.73
N ASN A 107 -0.57 -7.77 31.98
CA ASN A 107 0.38 -8.79 32.41
C ASN A 107 0.11 -10.14 31.72
N GLY A 108 0.94 -10.55 30.76
CA GLY A 108 0.94 -11.91 30.24
C GLY A 108 0.73 -12.12 28.73
N PHE A 109 0.78 -11.06 27.91
CA PHE A 109 0.69 -11.23 26.46
C PHE A 109 2.08 -11.50 25.87
N GLU A 110 2.49 -12.78 25.78
CA GLU A 110 3.81 -13.14 25.23
C GLU A 110 4.02 -12.64 23.79
N ALA A 111 2.98 -12.61 22.97
CA ALA A 111 3.00 -12.01 21.62
C ALA A 111 3.30 -10.50 21.65
N ALA A 112 3.18 -9.85 22.79
CA ALA A 112 3.34 -8.41 22.95
C ALA A 112 4.81 -7.94 22.85
N ILE A 113 5.80 -8.82 23.03
CA ILE A 113 7.23 -8.45 22.98
C ILE A 113 7.61 -7.87 21.62
N TRP A 114 6.97 -8.34 20.55
CA TRP A 114 7.22 -7.87 19.17
C TRP A 114 6.76 -6.42 18.96
N PHE A 115 5.77 -5.99 19.69
CA PHE A 115 5.26 -4.62 19.60
C PHE A 115 6.26 -3.58 20.13
N TYR A 116 7.24 -3.96 20.96
CA TYR A 116 8.35 -3.08 21.32
C TYR A 116 9.22 -2.67 20.13
N LEU A 117 9.16 -3.40 19.02
CA LEU A 117 9.87 -3.08 17.79
C LEU A 117 9.10 -2.11 16.87
N LEU A 118 7.80 -1.85 17.15
CA LEU A 118 6.98 -0.92 16.35
C LEU A 118 7.58 0.49 16.25
N PRO A 119 8.08 1.10 17.35
CA PRO A 119 8.69 2.44 17.26
C PRO A 119 9.84 2.51 16.27
N VAL A 120 10.65 1.45 16.20
CA VAL A 120 11.76 1.36 15.24
C VAL A 120 11.25 1.31 13.80
N SER A 121 10.21 0.49 13.53
CA SER A 121 9.57 0.41 12.23
C SER A 121 8.93 1.74 11.82
N VAL A 122 8.24 2.42 12.75
CA VAL A 122 7.61 3.72 12.52
C VAL A 122 8.66 4.78 12.17
N MET A 123 9.76 4.83 12.92
CA MET A 123 10.87 5.76 12.66
C MET A 123 11.54 5.48 11.30
N ALA A 124 11.84 4.22 11.00
CA ALA A 124 12.45 3.81 9.74
C ALA A 124 11.56 4.16 8.54
N THR A 125 10.25 3.87 8.64
CA THR A 125 9.28 4.19 7.59
C THR A 125 9.10 5.71 7.43
N GLY A 126 9.07 6.47 8.53
CA GLY A 126 8.98 7.92 8.50
C GLY A 126 10.19 8.56 7.82
N CYS A 127 11.40 8.11 8.16
CA CYS A 127 12.63 8.53 7.49
C CYS A 127 12.62 8.14 6.01
N TYR A 128 12.26 6.89 5.70
CA TYR A 128 12.16 6.42 4.31
C TYR A 128 11.23 7.33 3.51
N ASN A 129 10.02 7.61 3.98
CA ASN A 129 9.05 8.45 3.29
C ASN A 129 9.59 9.88 3.09
N ALA A 130 10.10 10.51 4.13
CA ALA A 130 10.65 11.87 4.08
C ALA A 130 11.76 12.00 3.02
N PHE A 131 12.73 11.09 3.04
CA PHE A 131 13.85 11.10 2.10
C PHE A 131 13.48 10.60 0.70
N ASN A 132 12.47 9.74 0.54
CA ASN A 132 11.92 9.35 -0.75
C ASN A 132 11.31 10.56 -1.49
N TYR A 133 10.57 11.43 -0.79
CA TYR A 133 10.04 12.68 -1.37
C TYR A 133 11.14 13.71 -1.62
N TRP A 134 12.16 13.77 -0.77
CA TRP A 134 13.34 14.59 -1.04
C TRP A 134 14.08 14.13 -2.31
N SER A 135 14.32 12.83 -2.44
CA SER A 135 14.93 12.23 -3.62
C SER A 135 14.10 12.49 -4.89
N THR A 136 12.76 12.44 -4.76
CA THR A 136 11.82 12.79 -5.83
C THR A 136 11.97 14.25 -6.24
N ARG A 137 12.09 15.19 -5.27
CA ARG A 137 12.38 16.60 -5.54
C ARG A 137 13.68 16.77 -6.32
N LYS A 138 14.72 16.04 -5.93
CA LYS A 138 16.02 16.07 -6.59
C LYS A 138 16.08 15.27 -7.89
N LYS A 139 14.97 14.64 -8.29
CA LYS A 139 14.85 13.79 -9.49
C LYS A 139 15.81 12.60 -9.50
N THR A 140 16.24 12.13 -8.32
CA THR A 140 17.10 10.94 -8.18
C THR A 140 16.28 9.65 -8.13
N PHE A 141 15.46 9.41 -9.15
CA PHE A 141 14.50 8.28 -9.20
C PHE A 141 15.18 6.92 -9.18
N GLN A 142 16.40 6.82 -9.66
CA GLN A 142 17.21 5.58 -9.56
C GLN A 142 17.48 5.21 -8.10
N LEU A 143 17.74 6.20 -7.25
CA LEU A 143 17.95 5.99 -5.82
C LEU A 143 16.67 5.49 -5.15
N ASN A 144 15.51 6.03 -5.51
CA ASN A 144 14.20 5.56 -5.03
C ASN A 144 13.93 4.11 -5.45
N ALA A 145 14.25 3.77 -6.71
CA ALA A 145 14.09 2.41 -7.22
C ALA A 145 15.02 1.43 -6.47
N LEU A 146 16.30 1.81 -6.31
CA LEU A 146 17.28 0.99 -5.60
C LEU A 146 16.89 0.79 -4.13
N ALA A 147 16.41 1.83 -3.45
CA ALA A 147 15.95 1.72 -2.06
C ALA A 147 14.78 0.73 -1.91
N ARG A 148 13.83 0.72 -2.85
CA ARG A 148 12.72 -0.26 -2.86
C ARG A 148 13.21 -1.68 -3.08
N ILE A 149 14.14 -1.87 -4.02
CA ILE A 149 14.74 -3.18 -4.30
C ILE A 149 15.52 -3.68 -3.09
N THR A 150 16.35 -2.82 -2.48
CA THR A 150 17.12 -3.15 -1.27
C THR A 150 16.20 -3.52 -0.11
N MET A 151 15.13 -2.75 0.10
CA MET A 151 14.13 -3.04 1.13
C MET A 151 13.49 -4.42 0.91
N ALA A 152 13.04 -4.72 -0.30
CA ALA A 152 12.41 -6.00 -0.62
C ALA A 152 13.40 -7.18 -0.49
N ALA A 153 14.62 -7.01 -1.00
CA ALA A 153 15.66 -8.03 -0.94
C ALA A 153 16.10 -8.31 0.50
N ALA A 154 16.32 -7.27 1.29
CA ALA A 154 16.69 -7.41 2.70
C ALA A 154 15.56 -8.03 3.52
N THR A 155 14.29 -7.58 3.33
CA THR A 155 13.13 -8.17 4.00
C THR A 155 13.04 -9.66 3.70
N SER A 156 13.07 -10.05 2.43
CA SER A 156 12.98 -11.47 2.05
C SER A 156 14.19 -12.27 2.49
N GLY A 157 15.41 -11.74 2.28
CA GLY A 157 16.67 -12.43 2.59
C GLY A 157 16.82 -12.71 4.09
N ILE A 158 16.52 -11.71 4.94
CA ILE A 158 16.61 -11.86 6.40
C ILE A 158 15.51 -12.79 6.92
N SER A 159 14.27 -12.65 6.40
CA SER A 159 13.21 -13.59 6.78
C SER A 159 13.57 -15.03 6.44
N ILE A 160 14.12 -15.29 5.25
CA ILE A 160 14.57 -16.63 4.86
C ILE A 160 15.75 -17.10 5.73
N PHE A 161 16.73 -16.24 5.98
CA PHE A 161 17.91 -16.57 6.78
C PHE A 161 17.51 -16.96 8.22
N ILE A 162 16.67 -16.16 8.87
CA ILE A 162 16.20 -16.46 10.23
C ILE A 162 15.26 -17.68 10.21
N GLY A 163 14.37 -17.77 9.23
CA GLY A 163 13.48 -18.92 9.06
C GLY A 163 14.21 -20.25 8.90
N PHE A 164 15.35 -20.23 8.19
CA PHE A 164 16.22 -21.41 8.07
C PHE A 164 16.86 -21.83 9.41
N TRP A 165 17.17 -20.86 10.29
CA TRP A 165 17.83 -21.14 11.56
C TRP A 165 16.87 -21.59 12.65
N ASN A 166 15.78 -20.88 12.88
CA ASN A 166 14.86 -21.12 14.00
C ASN A 166 13.37 -21.17 13.64
N GLY A 167 12.96 -20.69 12.45
CA GLY A 167 11.58 -20.77 11.96
C GLY A 167 10.52 -20.03 12.78
N GLU A 168 10.91 -19.04 13.60
CA GLU A 168 10.01 -18.30 14.49
C GLU A 168 9.55 -16.95 13.90
N THR A 169 8.40 -16.47 14.33
CA THR A 169 7.72 -15.23 13.89
C THR A 169 8.63 -13.99 13.78
N TYR A 170 9.64 -13.89 14.67
CA TYR A 170 10.55 -12.74 14.66
C TYR A 170 11.34 -12.60 13.35
N GLY A 171 11.52 -13.68 12.60
CA GLY A 171 12.18 -13.62 11.28
C GLY A 171 11.43 -12.74 10.28
N LEU A 172 10.09 -12.76 10.29
CA LEU A 172 9.27 -11.92 9.42
C LEU A 172 9.34 -10.45 9.86
N ILE A 173 9.25 -10.19 11.16
CA ILE A 173 9.24 -8.84 11.74
C ILE A 173 10.61 -8.18 11.59
N LEU A 174 11.70 -8.88 11.95
CA LEU A 174 13.06 -8.36 11.80
C LEU A 174 13.42 -8.15 10.34
N GLY A 175 13.00 -9.07 9.46
CA GLY A 175 13.18 -8.91 8.02
C GLY A 175 12.56 -7.60 7.52
N LEU A 176 11.32 -7.31 7.92
CA LEU A 176 10.63 -6.06 7.59
C LEU A 176 11.39 -4.84 8.11
N ILE A 177 11.74 -4.82 9.39
CA ILE A 177 12.39 -3.67 10.05
C ILE A 177 13.76 -3.39 9.44
N VAL A 178 14.59 -4.41 9.28
CA VAL A 178 15.93 -4.25 8.69
C VAL A 178 15.83 -3.81 7.24
N GLY A 179 14.85 -4.35 6.49
CA GLY A 179 14.57 -3.89 5.13
C GLY A 179 14.21 -2.40 5.10
N GLN A 180 13.33 -1.93 5.99
CA GLN A 180 12.95 -0.52 6.13
C GLN A 180 14.16 0.36 6.50
N ILE A 181 14.97 -0.07 7.44
CA ILE A 181 16.19 0.65 7.88
C ILE A 181 17.17 0.79 6.71
N LEU A 182 17.47 -0.31 6.01
CA LEU A 182 18.40 -0.29 4.88
C LEU A 182 17.89 0.58 3.73
N GLY A 183 16.59 0.51 3.41
CA GLY A 183 15.97 1.38 2.44
C GLY A 183 16.04 2.87 2.82
N ALA A 184 15.78 3.19 4.09
CA ALA A 184 15.89 4.54 4.62
C ALA A 184 17.34 5.04 4.60
N MET A 185 18.30 4.23 5.07
CA MET A 185 19.72 4.55 5.07
C MET A 185 20.25 4.83 3.67
N LEU A 186 19.84 4.03 2.68
CA LEU A 186 20.26 4.23 1.30
C LEU A 186 19.77 5.56 0.74
N LEU A 187 18.54 5.97 1.06
CA LEU A 187 17.99 7.26 0.67
C LEU A 187 18.65 8.43 1.41
N MET A 188 19.04 8.24 2.66
CA MET A 188 19.66 9.26 3.52
C MET A 188 21.13 9.47 3.20
N TRP A 189 21.86 8.40 2.85
CA TRP A 189 23.32 8.38 2.71
C TRP A 189 23.93 9.53 1.90
N PRO A 190 23.45 9.86 0.67
CA PRO A 190 24.04 10.94 -0.13
C PRO A 190 23.94 12.32 0.54
N TRP A 191 22.97 12.49 1.43
CA TRP A 191 22.66 13.75 2.09
C TRP A 191 23.36 13.88 3.44
N ILE A 192 23.49 12.78 4.16
CA ILE A 192 24.27 12.72 5.39
C ILE A 192 25.76 12.89 5.09
N SER A 193 26.26 12.26 4.03
CA SER A 193 27.64 12.39 3.59
C SER A 193 28.02 13.82 3.12
N ALA A 194 27.02 14.60 2.65
CA ALA A 194 27.21 16.04 2.38
C ALA A 194 27.40 16.89 3.65
N GLY A 195 27.13 16.32 4.83
CA GLY A 195 27.45 16.88 6.14
C GLY A 195 26.83 18.25 6.41
N ARG A 196 27.63 19.17 6.99
CA ARG A 196 27.19 20.53 7.38
C ARG A 196 26.59 21.35 6.23
N ILE A 197 27.03 21.10 5.00
CA ILE A 197 26.53 21.83 3.83
C ILE A 197 25.04 21.52 3.58
N PHE A 198 24.62 20.27 3.80
CA PHE A 198 23.22 19.90 3.65
C PHE A 198 22.33 20.54 4.74
N PHE A 199 22.81 20.58 5.98
CA PHE A 199 22.04 21.08 7.12
C PHE A 199 22.19 22.60 7.36
N SER A 200 22.95 23.31 6.54
CA SER A 200 23.13 24.76 6.67
C SER A 200 21.80 25.49 6.45
N GLY A 201 21.54 26.51 7.26
CA GLY A 201 20.33 27.34 7.17
C GLY A 201 19.03 26.71 7.73
N ILE A 202 19.08 25.47 8.25
CA ILE A 202 17.92 24.80 8.85
C ILE A 202 17.89 25.10 10.37
N THR A 203 16.79 25.67 10.83
CA THR A 203 16.54 25.92 12.25
C THR A 203 15.17 25.41 12.69
N LEU A 204 14.97 25.16 13.97
CA LEU A 204 13.64 24.80 14.50
C LEU A 204 12.60 25.88 14.21
N ASN A 205 13.01 27.15 14.19
CA ASN A 205 12.12 28.27 13.84
C ASN A 205 11.66 28.21 12.38
N THR A 206 12.54 27.85 11.44
CA THR A 206 12.16 27.66 10.03
C THR A 206 11.26 26.46 9.88
N ALA A 207 11.52 25.35 10.57
CA ALA A 207 10.63 24.19 10.58
C ALA A 207 9.23 24.52 11.13
N LYS A 208 9.14 25.30 12.23
CA LYS A 208 7.86 25.75 12.80
C LYS A 208 7.07 26.63 11.82
N LYS A 209 7.74 27.55 11.12
CA LYS A 209 7.09 28.38 10.08
C LYS A 209 6.53 27.51 8.94
N GLN A 210 7.27 26.49 8.51
CA GLN A 210 6.81 25.57 7.49
C GLN A 210 5.66 24.70 7.97
N ALA A 211 5.66 24.25 9.24
CA ALA A 211 4.55 23.52 9.85
C ALA A 211 3.26 24.34 9.79
N GLN A 212 3.31 25.63 10.12
CA GLN A 212 2.15 26.54 10.05
C GLN A 212 1.69 26.77 8.61
N LYS A 213 2.63 26.99 7.68
CA LYS A 213 2.33 27.19 6.25
C LYS A 213 1.64 26.00 5.61
N HIS A 214 2.03 24.78 6.00
CA HIS A 214 1.58 23.52 5.45
C HIS A 214 0.64 22.73 6.39
N VAL A 215 -0.03 23.41 7.33
CA VAL A 215 -0.90 22.78 8.34
C VAL A 215 -2.06 21.96 7.75
N SER A 216 -2.46 22.24 6.50
CA SER A 216 -3.46 21.48 5.77
C SER A 216 -3.11 20.01 5.58
N PHE A 217 -1.81 19.68 5.48
CA PHE A 217 -1.36 18.29 5.39
C PHE A 217 -1.68 17.53 6.69
N LEU A 218 -1.44 18.14 7.84
CA LEU A 218 -1.80 17.56 9.13
C LEU A 218 -3.33 17.47 9.30
N LYS A 219 -4.07 18.55 9.00
CA LYS A 219 -5.51 18.64 9.33
C LYS A 219 -6.42 17.93 8.34
N VAL A 220 -6.02 17.78 7.10
CA VAL A 220 -6.84 17.22 6.03
C VAL A 220 -6.25 15.91 5.49
N ASN A 221 -4.97 15.93 5.06
CA ASN A 221 -4.37 14.76 4.41
C ASN A 221 -4.10 13.62 5.39
N THR A 222 -3.71 13.92 6.64
CA THR A 222 -3.45 12.87 7.64
C THR A 222 -4.73 12.13 8.04
N PRO A 223 -5.86 12.77 8.42
CA PRO A 223 -7.10 12.07 8.70
C PRO A 223 -7.62 11.26 7.49
N HIS A 224 -7.55 11.83 6.29
CA HIS A 224 -7.96 11.10 5.08
C HIS A 224 -7.14 9.82 4.87
N ALA A 225 -5.82 9.94 4.94
CA ALA A 225 -4.93 8.79 4.78
C ALA A 225 -5.07 7.77 5.92
N LEU A 226 -5.40 8.23 7.13
CA LEU A 226 -5.66 7.34 8.26
C LEU A 226 -6.92 6.50 8.01
N ILE A 227 -8.00 7.13 7.51
CA ILE A 227 -9.22 6.41 7.12
C ILE A 227 -8.92 5.37 6.05
N ASP A 228 -8.20 5.74 4.99
CA ASP A 228 -7.81 4.83 3.93
C ASP A 228 -6.99 3.64 4.47
N THR A 229 -6.04 3.91 5.36
CA THR A 229 -5.20 2.87 5.96
C THR A 229 -6.00 1.96 6.91
N LEU A 230 -6.92 2.52 7.68
CA LEU A 230 -7.82 1.74 8.54
C LEU A 230 -8.76 0.85 7.72
N GLN A 231 -9.20 1.27 6.54
CA GLN A 231 -10.01 0.44 5.64
C GLN A 231 -9.25 -0.78 5.14
N ASP A 232 -7.96 -0.64 4.82
CA ASP A 232 -7.15 -1.75 4.31
C ASP A 232 -6.63 -2.66 5.43
N HIS A 233 -6.19 -2.09 6.54
CA HIS A 233 -5.55 -2.82 7.65
C HIS A 233 -6.52 -3.20 8.77
N GLY A 234 -7.68 -2.56 8.88
CA GLY A 234 -8.70 -2.85 9.89
C GLY A 234 -9.26 -4.27 9.79
N VAL A 235 -9.31 -4.82 8.59
CA VAL A 235 -9.70 -6.21 8.31
C VAL A 235 -8.91 -7.21 9.15
N VAL A 236 -7.60 -6.97 9.34
CA VAL A 236 -6.70 -7.85 10.12
C VAL A 236 -7.16 -7.96 11.57
N TYR A 237 -7.52 -6.83 12.20
CA TYR A 237 -7.98 -6.82 13.59
C TYR A 237 -9.34 -7.49 13.76
N VAL A 238 -10.26 -7.27 12.83
CA VAL A 238 -11.59 -7.90 12.87
C VAL A 238 -11.47 -9.42 12.71
N LEU A 239 -10.64 -9.89 11.77
CA LEU A 239 -10.38 -11.32 11.58
C LEU A 239 -9.78 -11.95 12.84
N THR A 240 -8.75 -11.32 13.42
CA THR A 240 -8.07 -11.84 14.62
C THR A 240 -8.97 -11.83 15.86
N TYR A 241 -9.95 -10.90 15.92
CA TYR A 241 -10.90 -10.85 17.02
C TYR A 241 -11.95 -11.97 16.96
N PHE A 242 -12.46 -12.29 15.77
CA PHE A 242 -13.57 -13.21 15.61
C PHE A 242 -13.16 -14.66 15.33
N PHE A 243 -11.98 -14.88 14.77
CA PHE A 243 -11.59 -16.21 14.28
C PHE A 243 -10.27 -16.68 14.90
N ILE A 244 -9.96 -17.96 14.70
CA ILE A 244 -8.68 -18.53 15.11
C ILE A 244 -7.52 -17.83 14.38
N GLU A 245 -6.36 -17.75 15.00
CA GLU A 245 -5.21 -17.01 14.51
C GLU A 245 -4.84 -17.37 13.07
N ALA A 246 -4.84 -18.66 12.72
CA ALA A 246 -4.49 -19.11 11.37
C ALA A 246 -5.31 -18.45 10.26
N VAL A 247 -6.60 -18.10 10.49
CA VAL A 247 -7.49 -17.49 9.48
C VAL A 247 -6.94 -16.16 9.00
N THR A 248 -6.45 -15.32 9.90
CA THR A 248 -5.85 -14.03 9.56
C THR A 248 -4.58 -14.21 8.74
N GLY A 249 -3.75 -15.19 9.10
CA GLY A 249 -2.54 -15.55 8.35
C GLY A 249 -2.88 -16.05 6.93
N TRP A 250 -3.82 -16.99 6.81
CA TRP A 250 -4.27 -17.47 5.49
C TRP A 250 -4.81 -16.35 4.62
N TYR A 251 -5.68 -15.48 5.17
CA TYR A 251 -6.24 -14.35 4.43
C TYR A 251 -5.17 -13.38 3.96
N THR A 252 -4.31 -12.92 4.87
CA THR A 252 -3.30 -11.90 4.55
C THR A 252 -2.28 -12.41 3.54
N PHE A 253 -1.87 -13.68 3.66
CA PHE A 253 -1.00 -14.33 2.69
C PHE A 253 -1.68 -14.49 1.33
N ALA A 254 -2.89 -15.06 1.29
CA ALA A 254 -3.67 -15.23 0.07
C ALA A 254 -3.89 -13.89 -0.65
N PHE A 255 -4.35 -12.88 0.09
CA PHE A 255 -4.61 -11.55 -0.46
C PHE A 255 -3.37 -10.88 -1.03
N ARG A 256 -2.22 -11.01 -0.32
CA ARG A 256 -0.92 -10.51 -0.80
C ARG A 256 -0.52 -11.16 -2.14
N ILE A 257 -0.65 -12.48 -2.27
CA ILE A 257 -0.27 -13.21 -3.47
C ILE A 257 -1.16 -12.84 -4.65
N ILE A 258 -2.50 -12.79 -4.47
CA ILE A 258 -3.42 -12.49 -5.56
C ILE A 258 -3.34 -11.03 -5.98
N LYS A 259 -3.16 -10.11 -5.03
CA LYS A 259 -3.17 -8.66 -5.29
C LYS A 259 -1.85 -8.17 -5.92
N ALA A 260 -0.75 -8.90 -5.76
CA ALA A 260 0.56 -8.49 -6.29
C ALA A 260 0.56 -8.26 -7.82
N PRO A 261 0.09 -9.19 -8.67
CA PRO A 261 0.03 -8.95 -10.12
C PRO A 261 -0.96 -7.85 -10.50
N VAL A 262 -2.07 -7.71 -9.75
CA VAL A 262 -3.05 -6.63 -9.95
C VAL A 262 -2.42 -5.25 -9.77
N GLY A 263 -1.62 -5.07 -8.73
CA GLY A 263 -0.92 -3.82 -8.45
C GLY A 263 0.11 -3.46 -9.51
N LEU A 264 0.91 -4.43 -9.96
CA LEU A 264 1.93 -4.24 -11.00
C LEU A 264 1.34 -3.82 -12.34
N ILE A 265 0.42 -4.65 -12.85
CA ILE A 265 -0.21 -4.45 -14.15
C ILE A 265 -1.13 -3.22 -14.09
N GLY A 266 -1.92 -3.11 -13.02
CA GLY A 266 -2.88 -2.03 -12.83
C GLY A 266 -2.25 -0.65 -12.84
N SER A 267 -1.12 -0.46 -12.16
CA SER A 267 -0.43 0.84 -12.12
C SER A 267 0.13 1.29 -13.47
N ALA A 268 0.65 0.36 -14.27
CA ALA A 268 1.14 0.66 -15.61
C ALA A 268 0.00 1.05 -16.57
N PHE A 269 -1.10 0.29 -16.55
CA PHE A 269 -2.28 0.60 -17.36
C PHE A 269 -2.96 1.89 -16.91
N TYR A 270 -3.04 2.17 -15.60
CA TYR A 270 -3.60 3.40 -15.05
C TYR A 270 -2.94 4.65 -15.63
N GLN A 271 -1.60 4.71 -15.64
CA GLN A 271 -0.87 5.88 -16.13
C GLN A 271 -1.06 6.10 -17.62
N LEU A 272 -0.95 5.01 -18.43
CA LEU A 272 -1.16 5.09 -19.86
C LEU A 272 -2.60 5.48 -20.21
N PHE A 273 -3.56 4.95 -19.48
CA PHE A 273 -4.97 5.22 -19.73
C PHE A 273 -5.35 6.64 -19.31
N TYR A 274 -4.84 7.13 -18.18
CA TYR A 274 -5.03 8.51 -17.74
C TYR A 274 -4.59 9.51 -18.80
N GLN A 275 -3.41 9.33 -19.40
CA GLN A 275 -2.92 10.19 -20.48
C GLN A 275 -3.89 10.17 -21.69
N LYS A 276 -4.28 8.98 -22.15
CA LYS A 276 -5.20 8.84 -23.29
C LYS A 276 -6.57 9.48 -23.05
N LEU A 277 -7.11 9.31 -21.84
CA LEU A 277 -8.37 9.95 -21.46
C LEU A 277 -8.26 11.48 -21.45
N ALA A 278 -7.16 12.03 -20.91
CA ALA A 278 -6.93 13.47 -20.87
C ALA A 278 -6.80 14.06 -22.30
N GLU A 279 -6.04 13.40 -23.19
CA GLU A 279 -5.91 13.80 -24.58
C GLU A 279 -7.25 13.74 -25.34
N ALA A 280 -8.03 12.67 -25.15
CA ALA A 280 -9.33 12.52 -25.80
C ALA A 280 -10.35 13.56 -25.30
N LYS A 281 -10.36 13.85 -23.98
CA LYS A 281 -11.21 14.88 -23.42
C LYS A 281 -10.86 16.27 -23.96
N ASN A 282 -9.56 16.62 -24.03
CA ASN A 282 -9.11 17.90 -24.57
C ASN A 282 -9.45 18.05 -26.07
N ALA A 283 -9.53 16.93 -26.79
CA ALA A 283 -9.97 16.88 -28.18
C ALA A 283 -11.51 16.85 -28.36
N GLY A 284 -12.30 17.00 -27.28
CA GLY A 284 -13.74 17.00 -27.32
C GLY A 284 -14.38 15.64 -27.68
N LYS A 285 -13.64 14.53 -27.57
CA LYS A 285 -14.10 13.20 -27.96
C LYS A 285 -14.90 12.53 -26.84
N ASN A 286 -15.87 11.67 -27.25
CA ASN A 286 -16.54 10.76 -26.31
C ASN A 286 -15.53 9.76 -25.74
N LEU A 287 -15.52 9.60 -24.41
CA LEU A 287 -14.60 8.72 -23.70
C LEU A 287 -15.10 7.27 -23.58
N GLN A 288 -16.41 7.02 -23.80
CA GLN A 288 -17.01 5.68 -23.67
C GLN A 288 -16.31 4.59 -24.49
N PRO A 289 -15.99 4.82 -25.78
CA PRO A 289 -15.32 3.80 -26.57
C PRO A 289 -13.94 3.41 -26.01
N LEU A 290 -13.21 4.39 -25.45
CA LEU A 290 -11.91 4.16 -24.82
C LEU A 290 -12.04 3.33 -23.55
N VAL A 291 -13.05 3.65 -22.71
CA VAL A 291 -13.34 2.89 -21.49
C VAL A 291 -13.70 1.44 -21.82
N LEU A 292 -14.63 1.25 -22.77
CA LEU A 292 -15.04 -0.08 -23.19
C LEU A 292 -13.89 -0.90 -23.77
N GLN A 293 -13.05 -0.28 -24.62
CA GLN A 293 -11.86 -0.92 -25.16
C GLN A 293 -10.89 -1.36 -24.07
N MET A 294 -10.71 -0.54 -23.01
CA MET A 294 -9.85 -0.89 -21.89
C MET A 294 -10.44 -2.04 -21.09
N TYR A 295 -11.76 -2.04 -20.80
CA TYR A 295 -12.42 -3.15 -20.13
C TYR A 295 -12.21 -4.46 -20.87
N TRP A 296 -12.43 -4.49 -22.20
CA TRP A 296 -12.22 -5.69 -23.00
C TRP A 296 -10.77 -6.17 -22.99
N ARG A 297 -9.80 -5.26 -23.08
CA ARG A 297 -8.37 -5.63 -23.05
C ARG A 297 -7.99 -6.24 -21.71
N LEU A 298 -8.44 -5.66 -20.61
CA LEU A 298 -8.19 -6.18 -19.26
C LEU A 298 -8.95 -7.47 -19.00
N ALA A 299 -10.20 -7.61 -19.51
CA ALA A 299 -10.98 -8.81 -19.37
C ALA A 299 -10.36 -10.00 -20.14
N ILE A 300 -9.88 -9.78 -21.38
CA ILE A 300 -9.20 -10.82 -22.18
C ILE A 300 -7.96 -11.38 -21.45
N ILE A 301 -7.25 -10.54 -20.71
CA ILE A 301 -6.07 -10.97 -19.92
C ILE A 301 -6.50 -11.53 -18.57
N GLY A 302 -7.38 -10.81 -17.85
CA GLY A 302 -7.75 -11.11 -16.49
C GLY A 302 -8.65 -12.33 -16.35
N VAL A 303 -9.69 -12.44 -17.15
CA VAL A 303 -10.68 -13.54 -17.02
C VAL A 303 -10.04 -14.93 -17.19
N PRO A 304 -9.19 -15.21 -18.18
CA PRO A 304 -8.52 -16.50 -18.26
C PRO A 304 -7.55 -16.74 -17.10
N PHE A 305 -6.75 -15.73 -16.73
CA PHE A 305 -5.80 -15.85 -15.63
C PHE A 305 -6.51 -16.12 -14.29
N PHE A 306 -7.47 -15.28 -13.94
CA PHE A 306 -8.23 -15.45 -12.69
C PHE A 306 -9.19 -16.64 -12.74
N GLY A 307 -9.68 -17.03 -13.94
CA GLY A 307 -10.49 -18.24 -14.13
C GLY A 307 -9.71 -19.51 -13.81
N LEU A 308 -8.48 -19.62 -14.35
CA LEU A 308 -7.58 -20.74 -13.99
C LEU A 308 -7.24 -20.70 -12.50
N PHE A 309 -6.96 -19.52 -11.97
CA PHE A 309 -6.67 -19.35 -10.56
C PHE A 309 -7.87 -19.74 -9.68
N PHE A 310 -9.08 -19.38 -10.07
CA PHE A 310 -10.31 -19.76 -9.37
C PHE A 310 -10.48 -21.29 -9.26
N VAL A 311 -10.15 -22.03 -10.33
CA VAL A 311 -10.30 -23.48 -10.35
C VAL A 311 -9.21 -24.18 -9.56
N PHE A 312 -7.95 -23.71 -9.68
CA PHE A 312 -6.78 -24.42 -9.17
C PHE A 312 -6.13 -23.78 -7.95
N ALA A 313 -6.67 -22.70 -7.36
CA ALA A 313 -6.01 -21.98 -6.28
C ALA A 313 -5.66 -22.86 -5.07
N PRO A 314 -6.53 -23.74 -4.54
CA PRO A 314 -6.16 -24.59 -3.40
C PRO A 314 -4.97 -25.50 -3.73
N GLN A 315 -5.01 -26.18 -4.88
CA GLN A 315 -3.95 -27.08 -5.32
C GLN A 315 -2.64 -26.32 -5.61
N LEU A 316 -2.75 -25.14 -6.22
CA LEU A 316 -1.61 -24.27 -6.50
C LEU A 316 -0.94 -23.79 -5.22
N PHE A 317 -1.73 -23.38 -4.22
CA PHE A 317 -1.19 -22.96 -2.94
C PHE A 317 -0.52 -24.10 -2.19
N GLU A 318 -1.13 -25.28 -2.17
CA GLU A 318 -0.58 -26.46 -1.58
C GLU A 318 0.74 -26.89 -2.25
N PHE A 319 0.77 -26.91 -3.58
CA PHE A 319 1.96 -27.28 -4.36
C PHE A 319 3.11 -26.28 -4.19
N VAL A 320 2.82 -24.97 -4.30
CA VAL A 320 3.85 -23.91 -4.30
C VAL A 320 4.32 -23.57 -2.89
N PHE A 321 3.40 -23.46 -1.93
CA PHE A 321 3.66 -22.97 -0.58
C PHE A 321 3.66 -24.06 0.50
N GLY A 322 3.13 -25.23 0.18
CA GLY A 322 3.04 -26.39 1.07
C GLY A 322 1.63 -26.61 1.65
N PRO A 323 1.40 -27.81 2.27
CA PRO A 323 0.05 -28.23 2.71
C PRO A 323 -0.62 -27.29 3.71
N ARG A 324 0.15 -26.62 4.58
CA ARG A 324 -0.36 -25.64 5.56
C ARG A 324 -1.09 -24.44 4.93
N TRP A 325 -0.88 -24.20 3.62
CA TRP A 325 -1.43 -23.07 2.88
C TRP A 325 -2.61 -23.43 1.97
N SER A 326 -3.08 -24.68 2.02
CA SER A 326 -4.25 -25.11 1.25
C SER A 326 -5.50 -24.28 1.58
N GLU A 327 -5.74 -23.97 2.88
CA GLU A 327 -6.83 -23.08 3.32
C GLU A 327 -6.67 -21.65 2.78
N ALA A 328 -5.45 -21.11 2.73
CA ALA A 328 -5.20 -19.83 2.07
C ALA A 328 -5.58 -19.89 0.58
N GLY A 329 -5.35 -21.02 -0.08
CA GLY A 329 -5.79 -21.29 -1.45
C GLY A 329 -7.31 -21.28 -1.60
N LYS A 330 -8.07 -21.83 -0.64
CA LYS A 330 -9.55 -21.78 -0.64
C LYS A 330 -10.04 -20.34 -0.46
N ILE A 331 -9.45 -19.59 0.47
CA ILE A 331 -9.76 -18.17 0.65
C ILE A 331 -9.46 -17.40 -0.64
N ALA A 332 -8.29 -17.65 -1.24
CA ALA A 332 -7.90 -17.09 -2.52
C ALA A 332 -8.93 -17.36 -3.62
N GLN A 333 -9.39 -18.62 -3.73
CA GLN A 333 -10.43 -19.05 -4.66
C GLN A 333 -11.71 -18.24 -4.48
N ILE A 334 -12.20 -18.12 -3.25
CA ILE A 334 -13.43 -17.38 -2.92
C ILE A 334 -13.33 -15.90 -3.28
N LEU A 335 -12.16 -15.28 -3.04
CA LEU A 335 -11.94 -13.85 -3.29
C LEU A 335 -11.63 -13.54 -4.77
N THR A 336 -11.30 -14.52 -5.58
CA THR A 336 -10.89 -14.35 -6.98
C THR A 336 -11.89 -13.59 -7.85
N PRO A 337 -13.23 -13.82 -7.79
CA PRO A 337 -14.19 -13.07 -8.59
C PRO A 337 -14.14 -11.55 -8.32
N TRP A 338 -14.10 -11.15 -7.06
CA TRP A 338 -13.94 -9.75 -6.67
C TRP A 338 -12.62 -9.15 -7.17
N ILE A 339 -11.51 -9.87 -7.00
CA ILE A 339 -10.18 -9.36 -7.39
C ILE A 339 -10.04 -9.28 -8.91
N CYS A 340 -10.66 -10.19 -9.67
CA CYS A 340 -10.76 -10.11 -11.13
C CYS A 340 -11.49 -8.84 -11.58
N LEU A 341 -12.62 -8.52 -10.99
CA LEU A 341 -13.36 -7.30 -11.28
C LEU A 341 -12.57 -6.04 -10.88
N ASN A 342 -11.87 -6.08 -9.74
CA ASN A 342 -10.99 -5.01 -9.30
C ASN A 342 -9.81 -4.80 -10.28
N PHE A 343 -9.25 -5.88 -10.84
CA PHE A 343 -8.23 -5.80 -11.88
C PHE A 343 -8.71 -5.06 -13.13
N ILE A 344 -9.96 -5.27 -13.55
CA ILE A 344 -10.54 -4.60 -14.71
C ILE A 344 -10.87 -3.13 -14.39
N LEU A 345 -11.40 -2.87 -13.19
CA LEU A 345 -11.88 -1.55 -12.77
C LEU A 345 -10.72 -0.58 -12.44
N SER A 346 -9.71 -1.07 -11.71
CA SER A 346 -8.66 -0.23 -11.10
C SER A 346 -7.92 0.67 -12.10
N PRO A 347 -7.45 0.21 -13.27
CA PRO A 347 -6.79 1.08 -14.23
C PRO A 347 -7.69 2.17 -14.81
N VAL A 348 -9.01 1.89 -14.90
CA VAL A 348 -9.99 2.81 -15.47
C VAL A 348 -10.44 3.87 -14.47
N SER A 349 -10.15 3.70 -13.18
CA SER A 349 -10.53 4.65 -12.12
C SER A 349 -9.99 6.07 -12.36
N SER A 350 -8.93 6.24 -13.18
CA SER A 350 -8.39 7.53 -13.63
C SER A 350 -9.45 8.42 -14.32
N ILE A 351 -10.53 7.84 -14.85
CA ILE A 351 -11.64 8.60 -15.45
C ILE A 351 -12.31 9.55 -14.45
N THR A 352 -12.34 9.18 -13.17
CA THR A 352 -12.92 10.01 -12.11
C THR A 352 -12.17 11.32 -11.91
N LEU A 353 -10.84 11.30 -12.12
CA LEU A 353 -10.01 12.50 -12.11
C LEU A 353 -10.28 13.34 -13.36
N VAL A 354 -10.32 12.71 -14.53
CA VAL A 354 -10.57 13.40 -15.80
C VAL A 354 -11.95 14.05 -15.83
N CYS A 355 -12.98 13.41 -15.25
CA CYS A 355 -14.36 13.90 -15.24
C CYS A 355 -14.72 14.70 -13.97
N ASN A 356 -13.76 15.01 -13.06
CA ASN A 356 -13.98 15.73 -11.80
C ASN A 356 -15.05 15.08 -10.90
N ARG A 357 -15.01 13.74 -10.76
CA ARG A 357 -15.97 12.94 -9.97
C ARG A 357 -15.33 12.25 -8.75
N GLN A 358 -14.26 12.81 -8.21
CA GLN A 358 -13.49 12.20 -7.11
C GLN A 358 -14.33 11.97 -5.86
N LYS A 359 -15.23 12.90 -5.51
CA LYS A 359 -16.11 12.75 -4.33
C LYS A 359 -17.01 11.52 -4.43
N ALA A 360 -17.60 11.29 -5.61
CA ALA A 360 -18.45 10.12 -5.84
C ALA A 360 -17.63 8.81 -5.87
N ALA A 361 -16.41 8.84 -6.45
CA ALA A 361 -15.48 7.71 -6.40
C ALA A 361 -15.11 7.35 -4.95
N PHE A 362 -14.84 8.35 -4.11
CA PHE A 362 -14.57 8.15 -2.69
C PHE A 362 -15.75 7.50 -1.96
N ALA A 363 -16.98 7.93 -2.24
CA ALA A 363 -18.19 7.31 -1.67
C ALA A 363 -18.31 5.83 -2.04
N ILE A 364 -18.01 5.43 -3.28
CA ILE A 364 -18.01 4.03 -3.72
C ILE A 364 -16.93 3.24 -2.95
N THR A 365 -15.73 3.81 -2.75
CA THR A 365 -14.67 3.16 -1.98
C THR A 365 -15.07 2.99 -0.51
N LEU A 366 -15.74 3.98 0.09
CA LEU A 366 -16.27 3.87 1.45
C LEU A 366 -17.30 2.74 1.57
N VAL A 367 -18.22 2.62 0.60
CA VAL A 367 -19.19 1.54 0.56
C VAL A 367 -18.49 0.18 0.47
N ASP A 368 -17.53 0.02 -0.45
CA ASP A 368 -16.75 -1.22 -0.60
C ASP A 368 -16.07 -1.62 0.71
N SER A 369 -15.42 -0.69 1.38
CA SER A 369 -14.73 -0.95 2.64
C SER A 369 -15.68 -1.28 3.80
N SER A 370 -16.79 -0.54 3.89
CA SER A 370 -17.80 -0.80 4.93
C SER A 370 -18.42 -2.17 4.77
N VAL A 371 -18.78 -2.54 3.55
CA VAL A 371 -19.35 -3.86 3.24
C VAL A 371 -18.39 -4.99 3.61
N ARG A 372 -17.09 -4.82 3.37
CA ARG A 372 -16.07 -5.80 3.80
C ARG A 372 -16.06 -5.99 5.31
N LEU A 373 -16.06 -4.91 6.08
CA LEU A 373 -16.07 -4.99 7.54
C LEU A 373 -17.37 -5.62 8.07
N PHE A 374 -18.53 -5.24 7.53
CA PHE A 374 -19.81 -5.84 7.91
C PHE A 374 -19.86 -7.33 7.60
N ALA A 375 -19.36 -7.76 6.45
CA ALA A 375 -19.30 -9.17 6.07
C ALA A 375 -18.46 -10.00 7.06
N LEU A 376 -17.33 -9.43 7.54
CA LEU A 376 -16.50 -10.08 8.54
C LEU A 376 -17.21 -10.21 9.89
N VAL A 377 -17.92 -9.17 10.31
CA VAL A 377 -18.69 -9.18 11.57
C VAL A 377 -19.83 -10.21 11.47
N ILE A 378 -20.56 -10.26 10.35
CA ILE A 378 -21.62 -11.26 10.12
C ILE A 378 -21.06 -12.67 10.24
N GLY A 379 -20.00 -12.99 9.48
CA GLY A 379 -19.40 -14.32 9.58
C GLY A 379 -18.78 -14.62 10.95
N GLY A 380 -18.29 -13.58 11.66
CA GLY A 380 -17.81 -13.69 13.03
C GLY A 380 -18.92 -14.09 14.02
N ILE A 381 -20.09 -13.47 13.91
CA ILE A 381 -21.28 -13.81 14.72
C ILE A 381 -21.69 -15.27 14.50
N PHE A 382 -21.62 -15.75 13.24
CA PHE A 382 -21.93 -17.15 12.91
C PHE A 382 -20.73 -18.10 13.10
N ASN A 383 -19.60 -17.62 13.59
CA ASN A 383 -18.34 -18.36 13.76
C ASN A 383 -17.90 -19.12 12.49
N ASN A 384 -18.10 -18.49 11.32
CA ASN A 384 -17.83 -19.08 10.02
C ASN A 384 -17.05 -18.11 9.12
N TYR A 385 -15.73 -18.28 9.07
CA TYR A 385 -14.86 -17.42 8.23
C TYR A 385 -15.11 -17.60 6.73
N THR A 386 -15.48 -18.81 6.28
CA THR A 386 -15.80 -19.08 4.88
C THR A 386 -17.00 -18.25 4.44
N LEU A 387 -18.05 -18.17 5.28
CA LEU A 387 -19.20 -17.31 5.06
C LEU A 387 -18.79 -15.84 4.93
N SER A 388 -17.89 -15.35 5.81
CA SER A 388 -17.35 -13.98 5.70
C SER A 388 -16.76 -13.71 4.32
N PHE A 389 -15.90 -14.60 3.84
CA PHE A 389 -15.21 -14.39 2.56
C PHE A 389 -16.16 -14.53 1.36
N ILE A 390 -17.16 -15.40 1.42
CA ILE A 390 -18.22 -15.51 0.40
C ILE A 390 -19.01 -14.19 0.33
N ILE A 391 -19.44 -13.65 1.49
CA ILE A 391 -20.16 -12.38 1.53
C ILE A 391 -19.30 -11.24 1.02
N ILE A 392 -18.00 -11.16 1.41
CA ILE A 392 -17.06 -10.17 0.88
C ILE A 392 -16.97 -10.27 -0.64
N SER A 393 -16.71 -11.47 -1.16
CA SER A 393 -16.53 -11.67 -2.59
C SER A 393 -17.78 -11.29 -3.38
N ALA A 394 -18.96 -11.70 -2.93
CA ALA A 394 -20.24 -11.41 -3.59
C ALA A 394 -20.56 -9.91 -3.54
N SER A 395 -20.53 -9.31 -2.36
CA SER A 395 -20.93 -7.91 -2.16
C SER A 395 -19.93 -6.92 -2.77
N CYS A 396 -18.62 -7.15 -2.61
CA CYS A 396 -17.62 -6.32 -3.26
C CYS A 396 -17.63 -6.49 -4.79
N SER A 397 -17.91 -7.70 -5.30
CA SER A 397 -18.12 -7.91 -6.74
C SER A 397 -19.29 -7.07 -7.25
N PHE A 398 -20.39 -7.00 -6.51
CA PHE A 398 -21.52 -6.15 -6.87
C PHE A 398 -21.14 -4.66 -6.91
N VAL A 399 -20.39 -4.18 -5.90
CA VAL A 399 -19.86 -2.80 -5.89
C VAL A 399 -18.94 -2.54 -7.08
N MET A 400 -18.08 -3.49 -7.45
CA MET A 400 -17.18 -3.36 -8.62
C MET A 400 -17.97 -3.35 -9.95
N ILE A 401 -19.01 -4.18 -10.11
CA ILE A 401 -19.90 -4.17 -11.27
C ILE A 401 -20.61 -2.82 -11.38
N PHE A 402 -21.14 -2.30 -10.26
CA PHE A 402 -21.70 -0.95 -10.22
C PHE A 402 -20.65 0.11 -10.63
N GLY A 403 -19.41 -0.01 -10.14
CA GLY A 403 -18.29 0.86 -10.50
C GLY A 403 -18.00 0.84 -12.00
N LEU A 404 -17.96 -0.34 -12.62
CA LEU A 404 -17.76 -0.51 -14.08
C LEU A 404 -18.86 0.21 -14.87
N TRP A 405 -20.11 -0.01 -14.50
CA TRP A 405 -21.24 0.69 -15.11
C TRP A 405 -21.15 2.20 -14.91
N TRP A 406 -20.88 2.67 -13.69
CA TRP A 406 -20.81 4.09 -13.38
C TRP A 406 -19.67 4.79 -14.12
N TYR A 407 -18.47 4.17 -14.22
CA TYR A 407 -17.35 4.73 -14.98
C TYR A 407 -17.69 4.85 -16.48
N TYR A 408 -18.44 3.89 -17.03
CA TYR A 408 -18.91 3.96 -18.40
C TYR A 408 -19.93 5.11 -18.61
N VAL A 409 -20.85 5.31 -17.67
CA VAL A 409 -21.85 6.40 -17.72
C VAL A 409 -21.18 7.77 -17.66
N ILE A 410 -20.27 8.01 -16.73
CA ILE A 410 -19.56 9.30 -16.63
C ILE A 410 -18.67 9.58 -17.84
N ALA A 411 -18.18 8.54 -18.53
CA ALA A 411 -17.43 8.65 -19.76
C ALA A 411 -18.25 9.23 -20.92
N GLY A 412 -19.56 9.01 -20.93
CA GLY A 412 -20.48 9.54 -21.94
C GLY A 412 -20.76 11.04 -21.79
N ASN A 413 -20.61 11.59 -20.58
CA ASN A 413 -20.87 13.00 -20.27
C ASN A 413 -19.68 13.68 -19.57
N PRO A 414 -18.48 13.70 -20.17
CA PRO A 414 -17.27 14.20 -19.54
C PRO A 414 -17.29 15.72 -19.31
N PHE A 415 -18.21 16.44 -19.94
CA PHE A 415 -18.31 17.90 -19.93
C PHE A 415 -19.43 18.43 -19.01
N ASN A 416 -20.32 17.58 -18.50
CA ASN A 416 -21.35 18.02 -17.57
C ASN A 416 -20.71 18.54 -16.27
N LYS A 417 -20.66 19.86 -16.11
CA LYS A 417 -20.41 20.52 -14.84
C LYS A 417 -21.57 20.15 -13.92
N VAL A 418 -21.38 19.25 -13.00
CA VAL A 418 -22.26 19.17 -11.83
C VAL A 418 -22.02 20.46 -11.07
N HIS A 419 -23.04 21.31 -10.98
CA HIS A 419 -23.06 22.41 -10.04
C HIS A 419 -22.64 21.82 -8.68
N ALA A 420 -21.53 22.34 -8.14
CA ALA A 420 -21.10 22.04 -6.80
C ALA A 420 -22.19 22.59 -5.87
N ALA A 421 -22.95 21.67 -5.28
CA ALA A 421 -23.73 21.95 -4.09
C ALA A 421 -22.91 21.47 -2.88
#